data_a2beaeb60d1c9245ee467f445aaf06a3
#
_entry.id   a2beaeb60d1c9245ee467f445aaf06a3
#
_cell.length_a   1.000
_cell.length_b   1.000
_cell.length_c   1.000
_cell.angle_alpha   90.00
_cell.angle_beta   90.00
_cell.angle_gamma   90.00
#
_symmetry.space_group_name_H-M   'P 1'
#
loop_
_entity.id
_entity.type
_entity.pdbx_description
1 polymer ?
#
loop_
_entity_poly.entity_id
_entity_poly.type
_entity_poly.pdbx_seq_one_letter_code
_entity_poly.pdbx_strand_id
1 'polypeptide(L)'
;NIFKKIIDLTVNEEKPETKIKGLKITGYPHVSRFFEYKEIVENHPDASHVLLTDVRDVFFQSNPFKNLGKGLFVGMENPDFTIGTEQYNQKWILDAYGESFYNLAKDEQVSCSGVTIGDHESIKVYINKMIEEFCKQPYQKMSNRIYDQAMHNKLLITNELAEVTRCQPFESIIVTLGLYPIEQISINDQGFIINRNQEIIPIVHQHDR
;
A
#
# COMPACT_ATOMS: atom_id res chain seq x y z
N ASN A 1 6.73 16.06 21.66
CA ASN A 1 6.11 17.26 21.10
C ASN A 1 4.85 17.60 21.90
N ILE A 2 4.79 18.79 22.51
CA ILE A 2 3.66 19.24 23.35
C ILE A 2 2.36 19.26 22.54
N PHE A 3 2.42 19.71 21.30
CA PHE A 3 1.27 19.77 20.40
C PHE A 3 0.62 18.38 20.17
N LYS A 4 1.43 17.34 19.93
CA LYS A 4 0.94 15.97 19.82
C LYS A 4 0.23 15.54 21.09
N LYS A 5 0.80 15.82 22.27
CA LYS A 5 0.17 15.47 23.56
C LYS A 5 -1.18 16.16 23.78
N ILE A 6 -1.32 17.43 23.36
CA ILE A 6 -2.59 18.14 23.44
C ILE A 6 -3.65 17.48 22.56
N ILE A 7 -3.30 17.13 21.32
CA ILE A 7 -4.22 16.45 20.40
C ILE A 7 -4.58 15.07 20.95
N ASP A 8 -3.61 14.29 21.43
CA ASP A 8 -3.85 12.97 22.02
C ASP A 8 -4.88 13.02 23.15
N LEU A 9 -4.92 14.12 23.93
CA LEU A 9 -5.90 14.33 25.00
C LEU A 9 -7.32 14.68 24.48
N THR A 10 -7.45 15.13 23.23
CA THR A 10 -8.75 15.51 22.63
C THR A 10 -9.41 14.39 21.84
N VAL A 11 -8.66 13.33 21.53
CA VAL A 11 -9.19 12.18 20.78
C VAL A 11 -10.05 11.32 21.70
N ASN A 12 -11.29 11.12 21.30
CA ASN A 12 -12.19 10.17 21.93
C ASN A 12 -12.36 8.96 20.98
N GLU A 13 -11.93 7.78 21.44
CA GLU A 13 -11.99 6.53 20.65
C GLU A 13 -13.43 6.14 20.25
N GLU A 14 -14.43 6.56 21.01
CA GLU A 14 -15.85 6.29 20.72
C GLU A 14 -16.45 7.27 19.71
N LYS A 15 -15.71 8.35 19.36
CA LYS A 15 -16.16 9.38 18.42
C LYS A 15 -15.31 9.36 17.15
N PRO A 16 -15.79 8.72 16.07
CA PRO A 16 -15.01 8.58 14.83
C PRO A 16 -14.45 9.89 14.28
N GLU A 17 -15.22 10.97 14.36
CA GLU A 17 -14.79 12.29 13.85
C GLU A 17 -13.59 12.86 14.61
N THR A 18 -13.50 12.67 15.93
CA THR A 18 -12.34 13.14 16.71
C THR A 18 -11.12 12.30 16.44
N LYS A 19 -11.32 10.99 16.24
CA LYS A 19 -10.26 10.05 15.90
C LYS A 19 -9.68 10.34 14.51
N ILE A 20 -10.53 10.52 13.50
CA ILE A 20 -10.13 10.94 12.15
C ILE A 20 -9.32 12.23 12.20
N LYS A 21 -9.84 13.27 12.90
CA LYS A 21 -9.14 14.54 13.06
C LYS A 21 -7.78 14.39 13.74
N GLY A 22 -7.72 13.56 14.78
CA GLY A 22 -6.47 13.24 15.47
C GLY A 22 -5.47 12.54 14.53
N LEU A 23 -5.90 11.50 13.81
CA LEU A 23 -5.05 10.75 12.88
C LEU A 23 -4.57 11.59 11.69
N LYS A 24 -5.40 12.50 11.16
CA LYS A 24 -4.98 13.44 10.11
C LYS A 24 -3.80 14.32 10.56
N ILE A 25 -3.77 14.75 11.81
CA ILE A 25 -2.78 15.72 12.32
C ILE A 25 -1.55 15.03 12.94
N THR A 26 -1.75 13.93 13.65
CA THR A 26 -0.71 13.28 14.47
C THR A 26 -0.52 11.81 14.15
N GLY A 27 -1.23 11.27 13.17
CA GLY A 27 -1.04 9.92 12.68
C GLY A 27 0.41 9.69 12.23
N TYR A 28 0.86 8.44 12.33
CA TYR A 28 2.14 8.08 11.73
C TYR A 28 2.12 8.42 10.23
N PRO A 29 3.22 8.86 9.60
CA PRO A 29 3.22 9.30 8.19
C PRO A 29 2.54 8.34 7.21
N HIS A 30 2.73 7.02 7.37
CA HIS A 30 2.08 6.00 6.55
C HIS A 30 0.56 5.90 6.76
N VAL A 31 0.03 6.48 7.85
CA VAL A 31 -1.40 6.59 8.11
C VAL A 31 -1.94 7.95 7.69
N SER A 32 -1.27 9.04 8.12
CA SER A 32 -1.74 10.40 7.86
C SER A 32 -1.77 10.74 6.37
N ARG A 33 -0.86 10.19 5.56
CA ARG A 33 -0.82 10.39 4.10
C ARG A 33 -2.14 10.03 3.39
N PHE A 34 -2.89 9.06 3.89
CA PHE A 34 -4.15 8.66 3.28
C PHE A 34 -5.24 9.73 3.37
N PHE A 35 -5.21 10.56 4.40
CA PHE A 35 -6.12 11.71 4.51
C PHE A 35 -5.77 12.81 3.50
N GLU A 36 -4.49 13.03 3.23
CA GLU A 36 -4.01 13.94 2.20
C GLU A 36 -4.34 13.39 0.79
N TYR A 37 -4.11 12.09 0.56
CA TYR A 37 -4.50 11.43 -0.69
C TYR A 37 -5.99 11.59 -0.97
N LYS A 38 -6.85 11.38 0.04
CA LYS A 38 -8.29 11.58 -0.09
C LYS A 38 -8.61 12.99 -0.58
N GLU A 39 -8.06 14.01 0.08
CA GLU A 39 -8.29 15.41 -0.27
C GLU A 39 -7.81 15.75 -1.68
N ILE A 40 -6.63 15.26 -2.06
CA ILE A 40 -6.08 15.48 -3.41
C ILE A 40 -6.97 14.81 -4.46
N VAL A 41 -7.36 13.56 -4.28
CA VAL A 41 -8.18 12.81 -5.24
C VAL A 41 -9.57 13.44 -5.38
N GLU A 42 -10.21 13.86 -4.28
CA GLU A 42 -11.51 14.55 -4.30
C GLU A 42 -11.45 15.90 -4.99
N ASN A 43 -10.31 16.60 -4.92
CA ASN A 43 -10.11 17.90 -5.60
C ASN A 43 -9.73 17.77 -7.08
N HIS A 44 -9.49 16.56 -7.59
CA HIS A 44 -9.15 16.31 -9.00
C HIS A 44 -10.09 15.28 -9.64
N PRO A 45 -11.41 15.58 -9.71
CA PRO A 45 -12.40 14.63 -10.21
C PRO A 45 -12.24 14.28 -11.69
N ASP A 46 -11.52 15.11 -12.45
CA ASP A 46 -11.26 14.91 -13.89
C ASP A 46 -10.07 13.97 -14.17
N ALA A 47 -9.34 13.56 -13.14
CA ALA A 47 -8.27 12.60 -13.30
C ALA A 47 -8.83 11.22 -13.70
N SER A 48 -8.42 10.68 -14.83
CA SER A 48 -8.87 9.36 -15.27
C SER A 48 -8.26 8.23 -14.43
N HIS A 49 -6.99 8.38 -14.03
CA HIS A 49 -6.24 7.42 -13.25
C HIS A 49 -5.39 8.14 -12.19
N VAL A 50 -5.10 7.45 -11.10
CA VAL A 50 -4.28 7.95 -9.99
C VAL A 50 -3.24 6.90 -9.61
N LEU A 51 -2.04 7.34 -9.31
CA LEU A 51 -0.95 6.53 -8.77
C LEU A 51 -0.59 7.03 -7.38
N LEU A 52 -0.69 6.15 -6.40
CA LEU A 52 -0.18 6.34 -5.04
C LEU A 52 1.16 5.62 -4.93
N THR A 53 2.22 6.32 -4.54
CA THR A 53 3.55 5.72 -4.49
C THR A 53 4.39 6.28 -3.35
N ASP A 54 5.28 5.46 -2.81
CA ASP A 54 6.41 5.92 -2.01
C ASP A 54 7.32 6.80 -2.88
N VAL A 55 8.09 7.71 -2.26
CA VAL A 55 8.82 8.76 -3.01
C VAL A 55 10.29 8.44 -3.15
N ARG A 56 10.87 7.68 -2.20
CA ARG A 56 12.31 7.51 -2.10
C ARG A 56 12.83 6.35 -2.94
N ASP A 57 12.12 5.23 -2.91
CA ASP A 57 12.58 3.95 -3.45
C ASP A 57 11.73 3.46 -4.64
N VAL A 58 11.14 4.39 -5.38
CA VAL A 58 10.39 4.13 -6.61
C VAL A 58 10.96 4.93 -7.76
N PHE A 59 11.10 4.32 -8.92
CA PHE A 59 11.38 5.02 -10.16
C PHE A 59 10.54 4.48 -11.33
N PHE A 60 10.39 5.32 -12.35
CA PHE A 60 9.57 5.03 -13.52
C PHE A 60 10.46 4.85 -14.74
N GLN A 61 10.34 3.71 -15.40
CA GLN A 61 11.07 3.40 -16.62
C GLN A 61 10.29 3.79 -17.88
N SER A 62 8.97 3.86 -17.77
CA SER A 62 8.07 4.31 -18.83
C SER A 62 6.76 4.84 -18.24
N ASN A 63 5.85 5.32 -19.09
CA ASN A 63 4.55 5.82 -18.64
C ASN A 63 3.67 4.70 -18.10
N PRO A 64 3.39 4.65 -16.77
CA PRO A 64 2.61 3.58 -16.14
C PRO A 64 1.11 3.62 -16.46
N PHE A 65 0.61 4.74 -16.98
CA PHE A 65 -0.79 4.92 -17.34
C PHE A 65 -1.10 4.45 -18.77
N LYS A 66 -0.06 4.09 -19.55
CA LYS A 66 -0.26 3.66 -20.92
C LYS A 66 -1.03 2.35 -20.97
N ASN A 67 -2.19 2.36 -21.61
CA ASN A 67 -3.09 1.21 -21.76
C ASN A 67 -3.61 0.65 -20.42
N LEU A 68 -3.59 1.44 -19.35
CA LEU A 68 -4.14 1.02 -18.06
C LEU A 68 -5.67 0.95 -18.16
N GLY A 69 -6.23 -0.19 -17.80
CA GLY A 69 -7.67 -0.43 -17.75
C GLY A 69 -8.32 0.11 -16.47
N LYS A 70 -9.59 -0.22 -16.27
CA LYS A 70 -10.31 0.03 -15.02
C LYS A 70 -9.83 -0.92 -13.92
N GLY A 71 -10.15 -0.57 -12.68
CA GLY A 71 -9.82 -1.35 -11.49
C GLY A 71 -8.58 -0.83 -10.76
N LEU A 72 -8.23 -1.58 -9.72
CA LEU A 72 -7.09 -1.31 -8.86
C LEU A 72 -5.95 -2.28 -9.21
N PHE A 73 -4.74 -1.78 -9.38
CA PHE A 73 -3.53 -2.56 -9.65
C PHE A 73 -2.60 -2.42 -8.46
N VAL A 74 -2.22 -3.54 -7.85
CA VAL A 74 -1.38 -3.61 -6.65
C VAL A 74 -0.14 -4.44 -6.91
N GLY A 75 1.02 -3.99 -6.45
CA GLY A 75 2.27 -4.71 -6.61
C GLY A 75 2.36 -5.89 -5.64
N MET A 76 2.58 -7.10 -6.16
CA MET A 76 2.90 -8.27 -5.33
C MET A 76 4.40 -8.33 -5.08
N GLU A 77 4.79 -8.82 -3.90
CA GLU A 77 6.20 -9.09 -3.56
C GLU A 77 6.63 -10.47 -4.10
N ASN A 78 7.89 -10.83 -3.85
CA ASN A 78 8.43 -12.13 -4.28
C ASN A 78 7.55 -13.29 -3.77
N PRO A 79 7.01 -14.17 -4.67
CA PRO A 79 6.09 -15.24 -4.29
C PRO A 79 6.71 -16.33 -3.38
N ASP A 80 8.03 -16.37 -3.25
CA ASP A 80 8.71 -17.27 -2.30
C ASP A 80 8.48 -16.85 -0.84
N PHE A 81 7.92 -15.63 -0.62
CA PHE A 81 7.61 -15.11 0.70
C PHE A 81 6.11 -14.91 0.87
N THR A 82 5.58 -15.48 1.94
CA THR A 82 4.20 -15.27 2.37
C THR A 82 4.15 -14.35 3.59
N ILE A 83 2.97 -13.92 3.97
CA ILE A 83 2.75 -13.15 5.19
C ILE A 83 3.32 -13.88 6.41
N GLY A 84 3.25 -15.21 6.44
CA GLY A 84 3.75 -16.04 7.55
C GLY A 84 5.27 -16.24 7.55
N THR A 85 5.93 -16.12 6.39
CA THR A 85 7.39 -16.31 6.28
C THR A 85 8.17 -15.01 6.27
N GLU A 86 7.54 -13.87 5.94
CA GLU A 86 8.15 -12.56 6.01
C GLU A 86 7.91 -11.92 7.39
N GLN A 87 8.97 -11.74 8.16
CA GLN A 87 8.91 -11.41 9.59
C GLN A 87 8.20 -10.09 9.93
N TYR A 88 8.29 -9.08 9.05
CA TYR A 88 7.64 -7.79 9.29
C TYR A 88 6.15 -7.88 9.01
N ASN A 89 5.75 -8.49 7.91
CA ASN A 89 4.34 -8.69 7.57
C ASN A 89 3.63 -9.59 8.58
N GLN A 90 4.27 -10.69 9.01
CA GLN A 90 3.78 -11.52 10.11
C GLN A 90 3.49 -10.69 11.35
N LYS A 91 4.48 -9.90 11.79
CA LYS A 91 4.35 -9.06 12.99
C LYS A 91 3.27 -8.01 12.84
N TRP A 92 3.19 -7.32 11.70
CA TRP A 92 2.19 -6.26 11.48
C TRP A 92 0.77 -6.81 11.45
N ILE A 93 0.55 -7.98 10.83
CA ILE A 93 -0.75 -8.66 10.81
C ILE A 93 -1.15 -9.11 12.22
N LEU A 94 -0.24 -9.77 12.95
CA LEU A 94 -0.51 -10.19 14.34
C LEU A 94 -0.83 -9.00 15.25
N ASP A 95 -0.05 -7.93 15.16
CA ASP A 95 -0.25 -6.72 15.96
C ASP A 95 -1.58 -6.01 15.63
N ALA A 96 -1.99 -6.00 14.36
CA ALA A 96 -3.18 -5.29 13.92
C ALA A 96 -4.47 -6.11 14.12
N TYR A 97 -4.44 -7.40 13.83
CA TYR A 97 -5.63 -8.23 13.68
C TYR A 97 -5.63 -9.49 14.57
N GLY A 98 -4.51 -9.81 15.21
CA GLY A 98 -4.38 -10.96 16.10
C GLY A 98 -4.29 -12.30 15.37
N GLU A 99 -4.20 -13.38 16.16
CA GLU A 99 -3.93 -14.74 15.69
C GLU A 99 -5.01 -15.31 14.76
N SER A 100 -6.27 -14.98 15.01
CA SER A 100 -7.38 -15.51 14.21
C SER A 100 -7.26 -15.09 12.74
N PHE A 101 -7.00 -13.81 12.48
CA PHE A 101 -6.81 -13.31 11.12
C PHE A 101 -5.44 -13.75 10.55
N TYR A 102 -4.40 -13.78 11.37
CA TYR A 102 -3.09 -14.27 10.94
C TYR A 102 -3.16 -15.70 10.39
N ASN A 103 -3.88 -16.61 11.06
CA ASN A 103 -4.04 -17.98 10.59
C ASN A 103 -4.78 -18.10 9.24
N LEU A 104 -5.62 -17.12 8.92
CA LEU A 104 -6.25 -17.00 7.60
C LEU A 104 -5.26 -16.47 6.54
N ALA A 105 -4.38 -15.56 6.93
CA ALA A 105 -3.55 -14.76 6.04
C ALA A 105 -2.14 -15.32 5.81
N LYS A 106 -1.62 -16.16 6.70
CA LYS A 106 -0.19 -16.56 6.76
C LYS A 106 0.35 -17.19 5.48
N ASP A 107 -0.49 -17.89 4.72
CA ASP A 107 -0.10 -18.58 3.49
C ASP A 107 -0.30 -17.70 2.23
N GLU A 108 -0.84 -16.50 2.39
CA GLU A 108 -1.05 -15.56 1.30
C GLU A 108 0.25 -14.83 0.92
N GLN A 109 0.44 -14.60 -0.38
CA GLN A 109 1.55 -13.79 -0.89
C GLN A 109 1.39 -12.33 -0.41
N VAL A 110 2.50 -11.71 -0.06
CA VAL A 110 2.51 -10.30 0.38
C VAL A 110 2.24 -9.38 -0.82
N SER A 111 1.38 -8.39 -0.61
CA SER A 111 1.25 -7.23 -1.49
C SER A 111 1.87 -6.01 -0.82
N CYS A 112 2.70 -5.28 -1.57
CA CYS A 112 3.36 -4.08 -1.06
C CYS A 112 2.45 -2.86 -1.19
N SER A 113 2.23 -2.13 -0.09
CA SER A 113 1.42 -0.91 -0.07
C SER A 113 2.13 0.32 -0.65
N GLY A 114 3.42 0.22 -0.98
CA GLY A 114 4.23 1.34 -1.46
C GLY A 114 3.92 1.79 -2.87
N VAL A 115 3.21 0.96 -3.67
CA VAL A 115 2.74 1.32 -5.03
C VAL A 115 1.35 0.76 -5.25
N THR A 116 0.40 1.64 -5.54
CA THR A 116 -0.98 1.30 -5.91
C THR A 116 -1.45 2.24 -7.00
N ILE A 117 -1.92 1.72 -8.12
CA ILE A 117 -2.39 2.52 -9.27
C ILE A 117 -3.77 2.02 -9.71
N GLY A 118 -4.62 2.90 -10.21
CA GLY A 118 -5.94 2.51 -10.70
C GLY A 118 -6.71 3.65 -11.32
N ASP A 119 -7.90 3.36 -11.80
CA ASP A 119 -8.81 4.42 -12.18
C ASP A 119 -9.24 5.25 -10.96
N HIS A 120 -9.72 6.47 -11.20
CA HIS A 120 -10.05 7.43 -10.16
C HIS A 120 -11.00 6.86 -9.09
N GLU A 121 -12.07 6.17 -9.49
CA GLU A 121 -13.05 5.65 -8.54
C GLU A 121 -12.51 4.46 -7.73
N SER A 122 -11.73 3.59 -8.36
CA SER A 122 -11.08 2.46 -7.67
C SER A 122 -10.09 2.95 -6.61
N ILE A 123 -9.29 3.97 -6.92
CA ILE A 123 -8.36 4.59 -5.95
C ILE A 123 -9.12 5.30 -4.82
N LYS A 124 -10.19 6.00 -5.13
CA LYS A 124 -11.03 6.66 -4.12
C LYS A 124 -11.66 5.66 -3.15
N VAL A 125 -12.16 4.53 -3.65
CA VAL A 125 -12.67 3.43 -2.83
C VAL A 125 -11.56 2.87 -1.96
N TYR A 126 -10.38 2.58 -2.53
CA TYR A 126 -9.22 2.07 -1.81
C TYR A 126 -8.80 2.99 -0.65
N ILE A 127 -8.64 4.29 -0.91
CA ILE A 127 -8.26 5.28 0.11
C ILE A 127 -9.29 5.30 1.26
N ASN A 128 -10.59 5.30 0.95
CA ASN A 128 -11.63 5.30 1.97
C ASN A 128 -11.59 4.02 2.81
N LYS A 129 -11.40 2.85 2.19
CA LYS A 129 -11.27 1.57 2.89
C LYS A 129 -10.04 1.53 3.81
N MET A 130 -8.90 2.06 3.36
CA MET A 130 -7.71 2.19 4.20
C MET A 130 -7.97 3.09 5.42
N ILE A 131 -8.62 4.23 5.24
CA ILE A 131 -9.00 5.13 6.34
C ILE A 131 -9.97 4.44 7.30
N GLU A 132 -10.96 3.68 6.81
CA GLU A 132 -11.87 2.89 7.63
C GLU A 132 -11.09 1.87 8.49
N GLU A 133 -10.11 1.16 7.91
CA GLU A 133 -9.28 0.21 8.65
C GLU A 133 -8.43 0.90 9.73
N PHE A 134 -7.81 2.05 9.43
CA PHE A 134 -7.10 2.82 10.45
C PHE A 134 -8.01 3.26 11.60
N CYS A 135 -9.25 3.62 11.31
CA CYS A 135 -10.22 4.02 12.33
C CYS A 135 -10.74 2.86 13.18
N LYS A 136 -10.65 1.61 12.72
CA LYS A 136 -10.98 0.42 13.53
C LYS A 136 -9.88 0.10 14.57
N GLN A 137 -8.66 0.54 14.33
CA GLN A 137 -7.54 0.29 15.24
C GLN A 137 -7.48 1.33 16.37
N PRO A 138 -6.89 1.00 17.54
CA PRO A 138 -6.66 1.98 18.59
C PRO A 138 -5.85 3.18 18.08
N TYR A 139 -6.27 4.40 18.40
CA TYR A 139 -5.60 5.63 17.97
C TYR A 139 -4.11 5.65 18.30
N GLN A 140 -3.73 5.20 19.49
CA GLN A 140 -2.33 5.16 19.92
C GLN A 140 -1.46 4.25 19.04
N LYS A 141 -2.01 3.16 18.51
CA LYS A 141 -1.31 2.32 17.54
C LYS A 141 -1.05 3.10 16.25
N MET A 142 -2.09 3.72 15.70
CA MET A 142 -2.03 4.42 14.40
C MET A 142 -1.22 5.70 14.44
N SER A 143 -1.04 6.31 15.62
CA SER A 143 -0.21 7.50 15.79
C SER A 143 1.28 7.22 16.02
N ASN A 144 1.68 5.97 16.24
CA ASN A 144 3.04 5.64 16.65
C ASN A 144 3.75 4.59 15.80
N ARG A 145 3.05 3.87 14.91
CA ARG A 145 3.62 2.75 14.15
C ARG A 145 3.12 2.66 12.72
N ILE A 146 3.89 1.94 11.90
CA ILE A 146 3.57 1.59 10.52
C ILE A 146 2.65 0.37 10.52
N TYR A 147 1.48 0.51 9.90
CA TYR A 147 0.55 -0.61 9.73
C TYR A 147 -0.19 -0.59 8.39
N ASP A 148 0.11 0.36 7.52
CA ASP A 148 -0.60 0.51 6.25
C ASP A 148 -0.53 -0.76 5.39
N GLN A 149 0.63 -1.43 5.33
CA GLN A 149 0.76 -2.69 4.58
C GLN A 149 -0.08 -3.82 5.19
N ALA A 150 -0.25 -3.88 6.52
CA ALA A 150 -1.15 -4.86 7.14
C ALA A 150 -2.61 -4.62 6.75
N MET A 151 -3.07 -3.35 6.74
CA MET A 151 -4.42 -2.98 6.32
C MET A 151 -4.63 -3.24 4.83
N HIS A 152 -3.67 -2.88 4.00
CA HIS A 152 -3.66 -3.15 2.57
C HIS A 152 -3.84 -4.66 2.29
N ASN A 153 -3.00 -5.51 2.86
CA ASN A 153 -3.10 -6.96 2.69
C ASN A 153 -4.43 -7.51 3.24
N LYS A 154 -4.91 -7.00 4.38
CA LYS A 154 -6.20 -7.40 4.94
C LYS A 154 -7.33 -7.12 3.94
N LEU A 155 -7.39 -5.94 3.34
CA LEU A 155 -8.44 -5.59 2.37
C LEU A 155 -8.41 -6.50 1.14
N LEU A 156 -7.21 -6.89 0.67
CA LEU A 156 -7.03 -7.81 -0.45
C LEU A 156 -7.45 -9.24 -0.13
N ILE A 157 -7.09 -9.74 1.06
CA ILE A 157 -7.38 -11.11 1.50
C ILE A 157 -8.89 -11.28 1.77
N THR A 158 -9.52 -10.27 2.34
CA THR A 158 -10.97 -10.31 2.62
C THR A 158 -11.85 -9.90 1.43
N ASN A 159 -11.24 -9.62 0.28
CA ASN A 159 -11.95 -9.20 -0.95
C ASN A 159 -12.87 -7.98 -0.74
N GLU A 160 -12.44 -7.02 0.08
CA GLU A 160 -13.20 -5.78 0.32
C GLU A 160 -13.03 -4.73 -0.78
N LEU A 161 -12.19 -5.00 -1.77
CA LEU A 161 -11.93 -4.15 -2.92
C LEU A 161 -12.41 -4.88 -4.19
N ALA A 162 -13.14 -4.17 -5.04
CA ALA A 162 -13.59 -4.70 -6.32
C ALA A 162 -12.51 -4.53 -7.41
N GLU A 163 -12.55 -5.38 -8.43
CA GLU A 163 -11.73 -5.27 -9.65
C GLU A 163 -10.22 -5.08 -9.37
N VAL A 164 -9.65 -5.90 -8.48
CA VAL A 164 -8.22 -5.84 -8.14
C VAL A 164 -7.41 -6.74 -9.08
N THR A 165 -6.43 -6.13 -9.75
CA THR A 165 -5.37 -6.83 -10.48
C THR A 165 -4.13 -6.93 -9.59
N ARG A 166 -3.75 -8.15 -9.21
CA ARG A 166 -2.52 -8.44 -8.46
C ARG A 166 -1.35 -8.55 -9.45
N CYS A 167 -0.57 -7.48 -9.54
CA CYS A 167 0.58 -7.39 -10.45
C CYS A 167 1.71 -8.29 -9.96
N GLN A 168 1.83 -9.49 -10.55
CA GLN A 168 2.91 -10.42 -10.23
C GLN A 168 4.26 -9.85 -10.69
N PRO A 169 5.33 -10.03 -9.90
CA PRO A 169 6.67 -9.55 -10.25
C PRO A 169 7.14 -10.08 -11.60
N PHE A 170 7.73 -9.22 -12.42
CA PHE A 170 8.22 -9.51 -13.77
C PHE A 170 7.16 -10.02 -14.77
N GLU A 171 5.87 -9.83 -14.47
CA GLU A 171 4.76 -10.22 -15.37
C GLU A 171 3.82 -9.05 -15.69
N SER A 172 3.97 -7.93 -14.99
CA SER A 172 3.03 -6.81 -15.06
C SER A 172 3.72 -5.45 -15.08
N ILE A 173 2.96 -4.40 -14.77
CA ILE A 173 3.42 -2.99 -14.81
C ILE A 173 4.17 -2.55 -13.56
N ILE A 174 4.16 -3.35 -12.49
CA ILE A 174 4.82 -3.05 -11.22
C ILE A 174 5.74 -4.22 -10.85
N VAL A 175 6.97 -3.93 -10.45
CA VAL A 175 7.85 -4.87 -9.78
C VAL A 175 8.36 -4.30 -8.47
N THR A 176 8.27 -5.08 -7.38
CA THR A 176 8.85 -4.76 -6.06
C THR A 176 10.08 -5.63 -5.84
N LEU A 177 11.26 -5.01 -5.72
CA LEU A 177 12.55 -5.72 -5.73
C LEU A 177 13.11 -6.09 -4.36
N GLY A 178 12.56 -5.54 -3.28
CA GLY A 178 13.14 -5.61 -1.94
C GLY A 178 13.45 -7.02 -1.39
N LEU A 179 12.80 -8.05 -1.93
CA LEU A 179 13.02 -9.45 -1.57
C LEU A 179 13.64 -10.28 -2.71
N TYR A 180 14.21 -9.62 -3.72
CA TYR A 180 14.86 -10.30 -4.84
C TYR A 180 16.38 -10.17 -4.76
N PRO A 181 17.13 -11.30 -4.85
CA PRO A 181 18.56 -11.25 -5.13
C PRO A 181 18.82 -10.58 -6.49
N ILE A 182 19.89 -9.82 -6.58
CA ILE A 182 20.21 -9.05 -7.81
C ILE A 182 20.36 -9.94 -9.06
N GLU A 183 20.79 -11.19 -8.84
CA GLU A 183 20.98 -12.18 -9.91
C GLU A 183 19.67 -12.66 -10.56
N GLN A 184 18.55 -12.42 -9.89
CA GLN A 184 17.21 -12.76 -10.39
C GLN A 184 16.54 -11.61 -11.14
N ILE A 185 17.18 -10.42 -11.15
CA ILE A 185 16.65 -9.23 -11.80
C ILE A 185 17.12 -9.20 -13.25
N SER A 186 16.18 -9.30 -14.19
CA SER A 186 16.49 -9.22 -15.62
C SER A 186 16.60 -7.76 -16.06
N ILE A 187 17.75 -7.40 -16.64
CA ILE A 187 18.06 -6.05 -17.16
C ILE A 187 18.46 -6.18 -18.63
N ASN A 188 17.90 -5.33 -19.49
CA ASN A 188 18.26 -5.29 -20.90
C ASN A 188 19.55 -4.50 -21.15
N ASP A 189 20.04 -4.52 -22.40
CA ASP A 189 21.28 -3.83 -22.80
C ASP A 189 21.26 -2.30 -22.60
N GLN A 190 20.09 -1.71 -22.44
CA GLN A 190 19.90 -0.29 -22.17
C GLN A 190 19.83 0.04 -20.67
N GLY A 191 19.93 -0.97 -19.80
CA GLY A 191 19.89 -0.81 -18.35
C GLY A 191 18.48 -0.77 -17.74
N PHE A 192 17.42 -1.12 -18.50
CA PHE A 192 16.06 -1.19 -17.98
C PHE A 192 15.72 -2.58 -17.43
N ILE A 193 15.00 -2.61 -16.32
CA ILE A 193 14.41 -3.83 -15.77
C ILE A 193 13.24 -4.25 -16.66
N ILE A 194 13.25 -5.51 -17.07
CA ILE A 194 12.32 -6.08 -18.04
C ILE A 194 11.53 -7.24 -17.44
N ASN A 195 10.34 -7.47 -18.00
CA ASN A 195 9.50 -8.61 -17.68
C ASN A 195 9.96 -9.89 -18.44
N ARG A 196 9.27 -11.00 -18.20
CA ARG A 196 9.54 -12.29 -18.89
C ARG A 196 9.37 -12.24 -20.41
N ASN A 197 8.61 -11.27 -20.92
CA ASN A 197 8.38 -11.05 -22.35
C ASN A 197 9.38 -10.06 -22.97
N GLN A 198 10.43 -9.67 -22.25
CA GLN A 198 11.44 -8.67 -22.67
C GLN A 198 10.87 -7.24 -22.80
N GLU A 199 9.74 -6.94 -22.16
CA GLU A 199 9.15 -5.61 -22.13
C GLU A 199 9.62 -4.83 -20.91
N ILE A 200 9.82 -3.51 -21.06
CA ILE A 200 10.23 -2.63 -19.95
C ILE A 200 9.09 -2.54 -18.93
N ILE A 201 9.38 -2.84 -17.68
CA ILE A 201 8.43 -2.70 -16.58
C ILE A 201 8.29 -1.22 -16.22
N PRO A 202 7.08 -0.63 -16.27
CA PRO A 202 6.89 0.80 -16.05
C PRO A 202 7.31 1.30 -14.66
N ILE A 203 7.00 0.55 -13.60
CA ILE A 203 7.23 0.96 -12.20
C ILE A 203 8.14 -0.02 -11.50
N VAL A 204 9.23 0.48 -10.96
CA VAL A 204 10.18 -0.29 -10.14
C VAL A 204 10.19 0.28 -8.73
N HIS A 205 9.91 -0.57 -7.75
CA HIS A 205 9.81 -0.22 -6.34
C HIS A 205 10.84 -0.98 -5.51
N GLN A 206 11.29 -0.38 -4.39
CA GLN A 206 12.30 -0.92 -3.46
C GLN A 206 13.62 -1.28 -4.17
N HIS A 207 14.08 -0.42 -5.06
CA HIS A 207 15.29 -0.62 -5.84
C HIS A 207 16.59 -0.42 -5.04
N ASP A 208 16.52 0.15 -3.85
CA ASP A 208 17.63 0.52 -2.99
C ASP A 208 17.83 -0.40 -1.77
N ARG A 209 17.23 -1.60 -1.78
CA ARG A 209 17.27 -2.58 -0.69
C ARG A 209 18.03 -3.84 -1.05
#